data_0d5404ad95708e08b1c3a869da43460e
#
_entry.id   0d5404ad95708e08b1c3a869da43460e
#
_cell.length_a   1.000
_cell.length_b   1.000
_cell.length_c   1.000
_cell.angle_alpha   90.00
_cell.angle_beta   90.00
_cell.angle_gamma   90.00
#
_symmetry.space_group_name_H-M   'P 1'
#
loop_
_entity.id
_entity.type
_entity.pdbx_description
1 polymer ?
#
loop_
_entity_poly.entity_id
_entity_poly.type
_entity_poly.pdbx_seq_one_letter_code
_entity_poly.pdbx_strand_id
1 'polypeptide(L)'
;MNQQIPSQQSVGNYRWTICGLLFFATTVNYLDRQVLSLLSPELMELYKWNNNDYGNITALFTFVYAISMIFAGRFIDKFGTKNGYIIAIAIWSFGAAIHAFAYEMGAGFYTMLSWVGFADIDQTNGTVNGTAMITVYSVAGFMIARAVLAFGEAGNFPAAIKATAEYFPKKERSFATGIFNSGANVGAILAPLTVPVIGVMWGWQWAFIAVGIIGFVWIGFWWVWYDKPSEQKRLGDAERAYINSDVEAVEAVEEEVKTSWFTLLSYKQTWAFAFGKFMTDGVWWFFLFWLPIYLSAQHGMEKTEIALPIALIYTLTMFGSIGGGAFPGYFIKKGMDAFNARRTAMFVIALFPLVVLLAQPLGHISVWIPILLIAVGASAHQAWSANIFTTVSDMFPKKAVGSVVGIGGFAGGMGGVLLNKLGGGLFDHFEKVGNITMGYTIMFAICATAYLIAWFVMRMLVPKYKPITDL
;
A
#
# COMPACT_ATOMS: atom_id res chain seq x y z
N MET A 1 61.27 -6.57 15.52
CA MET A 1 60.34 -6.15 14.48
C MET A 1 58.92 -6.25 15.07
N ASN A 2 58.38 -5.12 15.56
CA ASN A 2 57.02 -5.05 16.03
C ASN A 2 56.09 -5.02 14.80
N GLN A 3 55.40 -6.09 14.52
CA GLN A 3 54.27 -6.08 13.60
C GLN A 3 53.13 -5.29 14.30
N GLN A 4 52.92 -4.05 13.84
CA GLN A 4 51.73 -3.29 14.17
C GLN A 4 50.52 -4.06 13.64
N ILE A 5 49.69 -4.55 14.54
CA ILE A 5 48.36 -5.07 14.22
C ILE A 5 47.60 -3.92 13.53
N PRO A 6 47.13 -4.09 12.27
CA PRO A 6 46.36 -3.05 11.62
C PRO A 6 45.14 -2.72 12.50
N SER A 7 44.99 -1.45 12.87
CA SER A 7 43.79 -0.98 13.56
C SER A 7 42.59 -1.40 12.73
N GLN A 8 41.68 -2.18 13.32
CA GLN A 8 40.40 -2.47 12.70
C GLN A 8 39.71 -1.11 12.41
N GLN A 9 39.76 -0.69 11.15
CA GLN A 9 39.03 0.50 10.72
C GLN A 9 37.57 0.26 11.03
N SER A 10 36.96 1.14 11.83
CA SER A 10 35.54 1.04 12.13
C SER A 10 34.72 1.12 10.83
N VAL A 11 33.81 0.18 10.65
CA VAL A 11 32.91 0.19 9.52
C VAL A 11 32.03 1.43 9.59
N GLY A 12 32.06 2.26 8.56
CA GLY A 12 31.23 3.46 8.46
C GLY A 12 29.74 3.15 8.53
N ASN A 13 28.92 4.21 8.69
CA ASN A 13 27.46 4.11 8.84
C ASN A 13 26.67 4.80 7.73
N TYR A 14 27.31 5.14 6.61
CA TYR A 14 26.66 5.90 5.53
C TYR A 14 25.47 5.14 4.90
N ARG A 15 25.54 3.80 4.83
CA ARG A 15 24.43 2.96 4.36
C ARG A 15 23.13 3.21 5.12
N TRP A 16 23.22 3.58 6.41
CA TRP A 16 22.03 3.90 7.21
C TRP A 16 21.42 5.25 6.86
N THR A 17 22.21 6.21 6.33
CA THR A 17 21.68 7.45 5.75
C THR A 17 20.81 7.13 4.54
N ILE A 18 21.25 6.22 3.69
CA ILE A 18 20.43 5.75 2.55
C ILE A 18 19.16 5.05 3.06
N CYS A 19 19.26 4.18 4.06
CA CYS A 19 18.09 3.55 4.68
C CYS A 19 17.11 4.60 5.25
N GLY A 20 17.61 5.67 5.87
CA GLY A 20 16.80 6.78 6.35
C GLY A 20 16.06 7.50 5.22
N LEU A 21 16.69 7.70 4.06
CA LEU A 21 16.03 8.26 2.89
C LEU A 21 14.92 7.33 2.35
N LEU A 22 15.16 6.02 2.32
CA LEU A 22 14.14 5.03 1.91
C LEU A 22 12.96 5.00 2.88
N PHE A 23 13.23 5.09 4.19
CA PHE A 23 12.21 5.22 5.23
C PHE A 23 11.35 6.47 5.00
N PHE A 24 11.98 7.62 4.75
CA PHE A 24 11.27 8.87 4.53
C PHE A 24 10.43 8.84 3.24
N ALA A 25 10.97 8.29 2.13
CA ALA A 25 10.20 8.09 0.90
C ALA A 25 8.94 7.25 1.14
N THR A 26 9.08 6.14 1.88
CA THR A 26 7.95 5.26 2.20
C THR A 26 6.94 5.96 3.13
N THR A 27 7.41 6.79 4.06
CA THR A 27 6.55 7.63 4.91
C THR A 27 5.70 8.59 4.08
N VAL A 28 6.33 9.33 3.16
CA VAL A 28 5.62 10.26 2.26
C VAL A 28 4.64 9.53 1.36
N ASN A 29 5.04 8.40 0.79
CA ASN A 29 4.19 7.56 -0.07
C ASN A 29 2.87 7.14 0.63
N TYR A 30 2.93 6.71 1.89
CA TYR A 30 1.74 6.31 2.65
C TYR A 30 0.93 7.49 3.17
N LEU A 31 1.59 8.62 3.46
CA LEU A 31 0.90 9.86 3.80
C LEU A 31 0.07 10.34 2.62
N ASP A 32 0.66 10.38 1.42
CA ASP A 32 0.06 10.82 0.17
C ASP A 32 -1.20 10.00 -0.18
N ARG A 33 -1.09 8.71 -0.02
CA ARG A 33 -2.16 7.75 -0.29
C ARG A 33 -3.43 8.05 0.51
N GLN A 34 -3.29 8.56 1.73
CA GLN A 34 -4.40 8.83 2.63
C GLN A 34 -5.01 10.24 2.50
N VAL A 35 -4.35 11.19 1.81
CA VAL A 35 -4.85 12.57 1.73
C VAL A 35 -6.30 12.62 1.23
N LEU A 36 -6.60 11.95 0.11
CA LEU A 36 -7.97 11.92 -0.43
C LEU A 36 -8.95 11.28 0.54
N SER A 37 -8.57 10.18 1.16
CA SER A 37 -9.43 9.46 2.10
C SER A 37 -9.83 10.32 3.31
N LEU A 38 -8.87 11.05 3.88
CA LEU A 38 -9.09 11.91 5.04
C LEU A 38 -9.91 13.16 4.70
N LEU A 39 -9.81 13.66 3.46
CA LEU A 39 -10.57 14.79 2.96
C LEU A 39 -11.89 14.38 2.27
N SER A 40 -12.14 13.08 2.11
CA SER A 40 -13.28 12.59 1.34
C SER A 40 -14.64 13.08 1.84
N PRO A 41 -14.94 13.17 3.17
CA PRO A 41 -16.22 13.72 3.62
C PRO A 41 -16.44 15.15 3.14
N GLU A 42 -15.42 16.02 3.25
CA GLU A 42 -15.47 17.41 2.79
C GLU A 42 -15.61 17.51 1.27
N LEU A 43 -14.84 16.71 0.52
CA LEU A 43 -14.85 16.73 -0.95
C LEU A 43 -16.16 16.18 -1.52
N MET A 44 -16.74 15.16 -0.90
CA MET A 44 -18.05 14.61 -1.30
C MET A 44 -19.15 15.63 -1.14
N GLU A 45 -19.16 16.39 -0.05
CA GLU A 45 -20.11 17.48 0.17
C GLU A 45 -19.89 18.62 -0.83
N LEU A 46 -18.62 19.07 -0.98
CA LEU A 46 -18.26 20.18 -1.87
C LEU A 46 -18.62 19.92 -3.34
N TYR A 47 -18.30 18.74 -3.83
CA TYR A 47 -18.46 18.34 -5.24
C TYR A 47 -19.74 17.54 -5.50
N LYS A 48 -20.56 17.34 -4.51
CA LYS A 48 -21.80 16.55 -4.56
C LYS A 48 -21.56 15.12 -5.07
N TRP A 49 -20.45 14.52 -4.63
CA TRP A 49 -20.18 13.12 -4.96
C TRP A 49 -21.11 12.20 -4.16
N ASN A 50 -21.58 11.17 -4.83
CA ASN A 50 -22.14 10.02 -4.15
C ASN A 50 -21.05 9.00 -3.80
N ASN A 51 -21.41 7.96 -3.05
CA ASN A 51 -20.44 6.93 -2.64
C ASN A 51 -19.87 6.15 -3.84
N ASN A 52 -20.63 5.99 -4.93
CA ASN A 52 -20.16 5.32 -6.13
C ASN A 52 -19.12 6.16 -6.87
N ASP A 53 -19.25 7.49 -6.89
CA ASP A 53 -18.27 8.41 -7.46
C ASP A 53 -16.92 8.26 -6.75
N TYR A 54 -16.93 8.30 -5.41
CA TYR A 54 -15.74 8.07 -4.59
C TYR A 54 -15.17 6.66 -4.78
N GLY A 55 -16.05 5.64 -4.83
CA GLY A 55 -15.67 4.27 -5.13
C GLY A 55 -14.98 4.11 -6.49
N ASN A 56 -15.41 4.87 -7.52
CA ASN A 56 -14.78 4.88 -8.85
C ASN A 56 -13.38 5.48 -8.79
N ILE A 57 -13.20 6.61 -8.09
CA ILE A 57 -11.90 7.27 -7.94
C ILE A 57 -10.89 6.35 -7.24
N THR A 58 -11.31 5.71 -6.14
CA THR A 58 -10.44 4.82 -5.37
C THR A 58 -10.18 3.48 -6.07
N ALA A 59 -11.17 2.95 -6.80
CA ALA A 59 -11.01 1.74 -7.61
C ALA A 59 -10.04 1.96 -8.77
N LEU A 60 -10.12 3.11 -9.46
CA LEU A 60 -9.16 3.44 -10.53
C LEU A 60 -7.74 3.54 -9.98
N PHE A 61 -7.54 4.18 -8.84
CA PHE A 61 -6.23 4.23 -8.18
C PHE A 61 -5.67 2.83 -7.95
N THR A 62 -6.44 1.94 -7.31
CA THR A 62 -5.98 0.58 -7.01
C THR A 62 -5.74 -0.23 -8.28
N PHE A 63 -6.54 -0.03 -9.33
CA PHE A 63 -6.37 -0.67 -10.63
C PHE A 63 -5.07 -0.25 -11.33
N VAL A 64 -4.84 1.07 -11.45
CA VAL A 64 -3.61 1.60 -12.06
C VAL A 64 -2.39 1.18 -11.27
N TYR A 65 -2.45 1.25 -9.92
CA TYR A 65 -1.39 0.80 -9.05
C TYR A 65 -1.05 -0.69 -9.26
N ALA A 66 -2.07 -1.56 -9.31
CA ALA A 66 -1.90 -2.99 -9.51
C ALA A 66 -1.22 -3.32 -10.85
N ILE A 67 -1.65 -2.68 -11.94
CA ILE A 67 -1.03 -2.85 -13.26
C ILE A 67 0.40 -2.30 -13.24
N SER A 68 0.62 -1.13 -12.67
CA SER A 68 1.93 -0.47 -12.63
C SER A 68 2.96 -1.29 -11.85
N MET A 69 2.55 -1.99 -10.79
CA MET A 69 3.41 -2.89 -10.02
C MET A 69 4.05 -3.99 -10.88
N ILE A 70 3.35 -4.45 -11.93
CA ILE A 70 3.87 -5.47 -12.86
C ILE A 70 5.13 -4.97 -13.58
N PHE A 71 5.16 -3.70 -13.93
CA PHE A 71 6.21 -3.10 -14.75
C PHE A 71 7.25 -2.33 -13.93
N ALA A 72 6.91 -1.95 -12.69
CA ALA A 72 7.71 -1.06 -11.85
C ALA A 72 9.14 -1.61 -11.61
N GLY A 73 9.30 -2.89 -11.34
CA GLY A 73 10.62 -3.50 -11.17
C GLY A 73 11.50 -3.36 -12.41
N ARG A 74 10.94 -3.69 -13.60
CA ARG A 74 11.67 -3.56 -14.87
C ARG A 74 12.00 -2.11 -15.21
N PHE A 75 11.12 -1.20 -14.84
CA PHE A 75 11.36 0.25 -15.01
C PHE A 75 12.58 0.69 -14.19
N ILE A 76 12.63 0.33 -12.89
CA ILE A 76 13.77 0.63 -12.01
C ILE A 76 15.06 -0.04 -12.51
N ASP A 77 14.99 -1.25 -13.07
CA ASP A 77 16.15 -1.93 -13.64
C ASP A 77 16.69 -1.21 -14.87
N LYS A 78 15.79 -0.75 -15.75
CA LYS A 78 16.16 -0.07 -17.00
C LYS A 78 16.82 1.30 -16.74
N PHE A 79 16.27 2.12 -15.84
CA PHE A 79 16.75 3.47 -15.57
C PHE A 79 17.80 3.53 -14.45
N GLY A 80 18.05 2.41 -13.77
CA GLY A 80 18.91 2.32 -12.58
C GLY A 80 18.20 2.89 -11.34
N THR A 81 18.72 2.52 -10.16
CA THR A 81 18.10 2.86 -8.86
C THR A 81 17.98 4.36 -8.66
N LYS A 82 19.04 5.14 -8.95
CA LYS A 82 19.03 6.61 -8.76
C LYS A 82 17.94 7.28 -9.58
N ASN A 83 18.04 7.17 -10.90
CA ASN A 83 17.15 7.87 -11.82
C ASN A 83 15.74 7.29 -11.84
N GLY A 84 15.62 5.95 -11.79
CA GLY A 84 14.32 5.29 -11.73
C GLY A 84 13.51 5.73 -10.53
N TYR A 85 14.15 5.86 -9.36
CA TYR A 85 13.46 6.33 -8.16
C TYR A 85 13.08 7.81 -8.24
N ILE A 86 13.98 8.67 -8.76
CA ILE A 86 13.68 10.10 -9.01
C ILE A 86 12.47 10.25 -9.92
N ILE A 87 12.41 9.52 -11.03
CA ILE A 87 11.30 9.60 -11.98
C ILE A 87 10.01 9.14 -11.32
N ALA A 88 10.03 8.01 -10.59
CA ALA A 88 8.87 7.49 -9.89
C ALA A 88 8.32 8.52 -8.88
N ILE A 89 9.20 9.11 -8.05
CA ILE A 89 8.82 10.12 -7.05
C ILE A 89 8.35 11.40 -7.71
N ALA A 90 8.99 11.86 -8.78
CA ALA A 90 8.55 13.04 -9.51
C ALA A 90 7.13 12.86 -10.07
N ILE A 91 6.83 11.69 -10.63
CA ILE A 91 5.50 11.38 -11.16
C ILE A 91 4.46 11.36 -10.04
N TRP A 92 4.73 10.70 -8.91
CA TRP A 92 3.72 10.67 -7.84
C TRP A 92 3.57 12.03 -7.15
N SER A 93 4.67 12.76 -6.93
CA SER A 93 4.62 14.10 -6.32
C SER A 93 3.86 15.10 -7.20
N PHE A 94 4.04 15.01 -8.53
CA PHE A 94 3.24 15.72 -9.48
C PHE A 94 1.77 15.27 -9.43
N GLY A 95 1.53 13.94 -9.42
CA GLY A 95 0.21 13.34 -9.24
C GLY A 95 -0.49 13.83 -7.97
N ALA A 96 0.23 13.95 -6.85
CA ALA A 96 -0.29 14.54 -5.64
C ALA A 96 -0.69 16.01 -5.83
N ALA A 97 0.21 16.84 -6.30
CA ALA A 97 -0.01 18.28 -6.44
C ALA A 97 -1.17 18.62 -7.38
N ILE A 98 -1.34 17.89 -8.49
CA ILE A 98 -2.40 18.17 -9.48
C ILE A 98 -3.82 17.87 -8.96
N HIS A 99 -3.98 17.12 -7.84
CA HIS A 99 -5.29 16.98 -7.20
C HIS A 99 -5.89 18.34 -6.82
N ALA A 100 -5.05 19.32 -6.48
CA ALA A 100 -5.50 20.68 -6.19
C ALA A 100 -6.24 21.36 -7.35
N PHE A 101 -6.02 20.89 -8.57
CA PHE A 101 -6.59 21.41 -9.83
C PHE A 101 -7.51 20.38 -10.52
N ALA A 102 -8.06 19.44 -9.74
CA ALA A 102 -8.84 18.33 -10.28
C ALA A 102 -10.08 18.80 -11.04
N TYR A 103 -10.78 19.82 -10.56
CA TYR A 103 -11.97 20.35 -11.24
C TYR A 103 -11.63 20.90 -12.63
N GLU A 104 -10.58 21.73 -12.75
CA GLU A 104 -10.12 22.34 -13.98
C GLU A 104 -9.62 21.28 -14.98
N MET A 105 -8.90 20.27 -14.50
CA MET A 105 -8.45 19.15 -15.33
C MET A 105 -9.63 18.37 -15.90
N GLY A 106 -10.62 18.08 -15.08
CA GLY A 106 -11.82 17.39 -15.54
C GLY A 106 -12.64 18.21 -16.53
N ALA A 107 -12.77 19.52 -16.30
CA ALA A 107 -13.42 20.44 -17.25
C ALA A 107 -12.69 20.44 -18.62
N GLY A 108 -11.36 20.54 -18.61
CA GLY A 108 -10.53 20.43 -19.81
C GLY A 108 -10.71 19.11 -20.54
N PHE A 109 -10.72 17.99 -19.79
CA PHE A 109 -10.93 16.64 -20.33
C PHE A 109 -12.30 16.51 -21.04
N TYR A 110 -13.39 16.93 -20.39
CA TYR A 110 -14.72 16.89 -21.00
C TYR A 110 -14.90 17.85 -22.15
N THR A 111 -14.22 19.01 -22.12
CA THR A 111 -14.16 19.93 -23.28
C THR A 111 -13.53 19.23 -24.48
N MET A 112 -12.44 18.49 -24.29
CA MET A 112 -11.84 17.67 -25.37
C MET A 112 -12.78 16.59 -25.87
N LEU A 113 -13.48 15.89 -24.97
CA LEU A 113 -14.46 14.87 -25.35
C LEU A 113 -15.65 15.46 -26.14
N SER A 114 -16.07 16.68 -25.84
CA SER A 114 -17.16 17.34 -26.57
C SER A 114 -16.77 17.66 -28.01
N TRP A 115 -15.50 18.00 -28.27
CA TRP A 115 -15.01 18.28 -29.65
C TRP A 115 -15.07 17.03 -30.55
N VAL A 116 -14.98 15.84 -29.96
CA VAL A 116 -15.06 14.56 -30.69
C VAL A 116 -16.45 13.90 -30.57
N GLY A 117 -17.43 14.61 -29.98
CA GLY A 117 -18.82 14.13 -29.87
C GLY A 117 -19.08 13.09 -28.77
N PHE A 118 -18.14 12.86 -27.84
CA PHE A 118 -18.32 11.92 -26.72
C PHE A 118 -18.90 12.55 -25.47
N ALA A 119 -19.05 13.87 -25.42
CA ALA A 119 -19.67 14.55 -24.28
C ALA A 119 -20.61 15.64 -24.80
N ASP A 120 -21.80 15.70 -24.20
CA ASP A 120 -22.77 16.79 -24.39
C ASP A 120 -22.67 17.72 -23.18
N ILE A 121 -22.20 18.96 -23.42
CA ILE A 121 -22.00 19.98 -22.39
C ILE A 121 -23.10 21.03 -22.54
N ASP A 122 -24.07 20.99 -21.64
CA ASP A 122 -25.13 22.00 -21.55
C ASP A 122 -24.73 23.08 -20.52
N GLN A 123 -24.15 24.17 -21.06
CA GLN A 123 -23.76 25.34 -20.24
C GLN A 123 -24.97 26.03 -19.58
N THR A 124 -26.14 25.94 -20.17
CA THR A 124 -27.34 26.62 -19.67
C THR A 124 -27.87 25.95 -18.43
N ASN A 125 -27.92 24.63 -18.44
CA ASN A 125 -28.39 23.83 -17.31
C ASN A 125 -27.24 23.37 -16.35
N GLY A 126 -25.99 23.70 -16.70
CA GLY A 126 -24.82 23.32 -15.89
C GLY A 126 -24.62 21.80 -15.80
N THR A 127 -24.87 21.07 -16.92
CA THR A 127 -24.77 19.61 -16.96
C THR A 127 -23.84 19.11 -18.06
N VAL A 128 -23.31 17.90 -17.84
CA VAL A 128 -22.58 17.10 -18.82
C VAL A 128 -23.29 15.77 -18.94
N ASN A 129 -23.79 15.44 -20.13
CA ASN A 129 -24.60 14.23 -20.36
C ASN A 129 -25.75 14.10 -19.34
N GLY A 130 -26.37 15.23 -18.96
CA GLY A 130 -27.48 15.27 -17.98
C GLY A 130 -27.08 15.21 -16.50
N THR A 131 -25.79 15.11 -16.17
CA THR A 131 -25.27 15.12 -14.78
C THR A 131 -24.64 16.47 -14.46
N ALA A 132 -24.71 16.91 -13.21
CA ALA A 132 -24.15 18.19 -12.77
C ALA A 132 -22.66 18.32 -13.11
N MET A 133 -22.25 19.42 -13.77
CA MET A 133 -20.86 19.66 -14.17
C MET A 133 -19.89 19.57 -13.00
N ILE A 134 -20.27 20.09 -11.82
CA ILE A 134 -19.41 20.11 -10.64
C ILE A 134 -19.00 18.68 -10.23
N THR A 135 -19.91 17.72 -10.29
CA THR A 135 -19.63 16.31 -9.99
C THR A 135 -18.80 15.67 -11.09
N VAL A 136 -19.24 15.78 -12.34
CA VAL A 136 -18.58 15.09 -13.47
C VAL A 136 -17.14 15.57 -13.65
N TYR A 137 -16.90 16.87 -13.63
CA TYR A 137 -15.56 17.43 -13.80
C TYR A 137 -14.64 17.06 -12.65
N SER A 138 -15.11 17.21 -11.39
CA SER A 138 -14.29 16.86 -10.25
C SER A 138 -13.96 15.37 -10.21
N VAL A 139 -14.92 14.47 -10.42
CA VAL A 139 -14.68 13.02 -10.47
C VAL A 139 -13.63 12.68 -11.53
N ALA A 140 -13.78 13.17 -12.76
CA ALA A 140 -12.82 12.89 -13.82
C ALA A 140 -11.41 13.42 -13.48
N GLY A 141 -11.32 14.64 -12.97
CA GLY A 141 -10.03 15.23 -12.60
C GLY A 141 -9.36 14.48 -11.45
N PHE A 142 -10.11 14.11 -10.40
CA PHE A 142 -9.56 13.27 -9.32
C PHE A 142 -9.17 11.87 -9.83
N MET A 143 -9.90 11.28 -10.76
CA MET A 143 -9.52 10.02 -11.40
C MET A 143 -8.20 10.16 -12.18
N ILE A 144 -8.02 11.22 -12.94
CA ILE A 144 -6.77 11.49 -13.69
C ILE A 144 -5.60 11.67 -12.71
N ALA A 145 -5.77 12.53 -11.71
CA ALA A 145 -4.73 12.78 -10.71
C ALA A 145 -4.34 11.50 -9.94
N ARG A 146 -5.33 10.70 -9.55
CA ARG A 146 -5.13 9.39 -8.89
C ARG A 146 -4.42 8.37 -9.79
N ALA A 147 -4.71 8.37 -11.09
CA ALA A 147 -4.02 7.48 -12.02
C ALA A 147 -2.53 7.84 -12.12
N VAL A 148 -2.20 9.14 -12.23
CA VAL A 148 -0.82 9.63 -12.26
C VAL A 148 -0.10 9.30 -10.95
N LEU A 149 -0.74 9.56 -9.82
CA LEU A 149 -0.22 9.23 -8.49
C LEU A 149 0.10 7.74 -8.37
N ALA A 150 -0.86 6.87 -8.69
CA ALA A 150 -0.74 5.42 -8.59
C ALA A 150 0.40 4.87 -9.46
N PHE A 151 0.55 5.42 -10.67
CA PHE A 151 1.62 5.02 -11.59
C PHE A 151 3.02 5.31 -11.00
N GLY A 152 3.21 6.48 -10.40
CA GLY A 152 4.47 6.84 -9.75
C GLY A 152 4.72 6.04 -8.46
N GLU A 153 3.69 5.91 -7.61
CA GLU A 153 3.80 5.21 -6.32
C GLU A 153 4.22 3.74 -6.44
N ALA A 154 3.81 3.07 -7.52
CA ALA A 154 4.17 1.67 -7.77
C ALA A 154 5.70 1.45 -7.84
N GLY A 155 6.48 2.48 -8.17
CA GLY A 155 7.95 2.42 -8.22
C GLY A 155 8.64 2.42 -6.86
N ASN A 156 7.97 2.83 -5.78
CA ASN A 156 8.57 3.02 -4.46
C ASN A 156 9.23 1.75 -3.90
N PHE A 157 8.46 0.68 -3.74
CA PHE A 157 8.98 -0.57 -3.16
C PHE A 157 10.07 -1.24 -4.01
N PRO A 158 9.93 -1.40 -5.33
CA PRO A 158 10.99 -1.94 -6.16
C PRO A 158 12.29 -1.16 -6.06
N ALA A 159 12.23 0.18 -6.08
CA ALA A 159 13.40 1.04 -5.95
C ALA A 159 14.05 0.92 -4.57
N ALA A 160 13.25 0.93 -3.49
CA ALA A 160 13.75 0.82 -2.12
C ALA A 160 14.41 -0.54 -1.85
N ILE A 161 13.82 -1.64 -2.34
CA ILE A 161 14.40 -2.99 -2.22
C ILE A 161 15.73 -3.06 -2.98
N LYS A 162 15.80 -2.51 -4.20
CA LYS A 162 17.02 -2.49 -5.00
C LYS A 162 18.12 -1.65 -4.34
N ALA A 163 17.79 -0.45 -3.86
CA ALA A 163 18.75 0.38 -3.12
C ALA A 163 19.27 -0.33 -1.85
N THR A 164 18.39 -1.03 -1.14
CA THR A 164 18.78 -1.85 0.02
C THR A 164 19.73 -2.99 -0.39
N ALA A 165 19.47 -3.66 -1.52
CA ALA A 165 20.34 -4.71 -2.02
C ALA A 165 21.71 -4.19 -2.45
N GLU A 166 21.80 -2.95 -2.94
CA GLU A 166 23.05 -2.29 -3.33
C GLU A 166 23.88 -1.82 -2.12
N TYR A 167 23.25 -1.37 -1.03
CA TYR A 167 23.94 -0.76 0.11
C TYR A 167 24.13 -1.66 1.33
N PHE A 168 23.49 -2.83 1.38
CA PHE A 168 23.53 -3.71 2.54
C PHE A 168 23.98 -5.13 2.18
N PRO A 169 24.93 -5.71 2.97
CA PRO A 169 25.26 -7.12 2.86
C PRO A 169 24.01 -7.97 3.21
N LYS A 170 23.94 -9.19 2.66
CA LYS A 170 22.78 -10.10 2.78
C LYS A 170 22.27 -10.23 4.23
N LYS A 171 23.19 -10.31 5.20
CA LYS A 171 22.85 -10.45 6.64
C LYS A 171 22.10 -9.26 7.24
N GLU A 172 22.24 -8.03 6.67
CA GLU A 172 21.59 -6.81 7.16
C GLU A 172 20.38 -6.39 6.32
N ARG A 173 20.20 -6.94 5.10
CA ARG A 173 19.13 -6.54 4.16
C ARG A 173 17.73 -6.65 4.78
N SER A 174 17.44 -7.74 5.48
CA SER A 174 16.12 -7.92 6.13
C SER A 174 15.85 -6.87 7.19
N PHE A 175 16.86 -6.48 7.95
CA PHE A 175 16.74 -5.45 8.98
C PHE A 175 16.54 -4.06 8.35
N ALA A 176 17.35 -3.71 7.34
CA ALA A 176 17.19 -2.45 6.60
C ALA A 176 15.83 -2.36 5.90
N THR A 177 15.36 -3.46 5.30
CA THR A 177 14.01 -3.55 4.72
C THR A 177 12.93 -3.32 5.77
N GLY A 178 13.07 -3.89 6.95
CA GLY A 178 12.16 -3.68 8.08
C GLY A 178 12.09 -2.21 8.49
N ILE A 179 13.24 -1.52 8.53
CA ILE A 179 13.31 -0.10 8.87
C ILE A 179 12.58 0.74 7.82
N PHE A 180 12.92 0.64 6.54
CA PHE A 180 12.28 1.49 5.55
C PHE A 180 10.78 1.17 5.41
N ASN A 181 10.39 -0.09 5.53
CA ASN A 181 8.98 -0.50 5.48
C ASN A 181 8.17 0.05 6.67
N SER A 182 8.80 0.25 7.84
CA SER A 182 8.13 0.88 8.98
C SER A 182 7.72 2.33 8.72
N GLY A 183 8.34 2.99 7.73
CA GLY A 183 7.91 4.29 7.22
C GLY A 183 6.46 4.30 6.77
N ALA A 184 5.95 3.18 6.24
CA ALA A 184 4.54 3.05 5.87
C ALA A 184 3.59 3.28 7.06
N ASN A 185 3.91 2.71 8.22
CA ASN A 185 3.12 2.90 9.44
C ASN A 185 3.22 4.34 9.94
N VAL A 186 4.43 4.92 9.90
CA VAL A 186 4.63 6.32 10.30
C VAL A 186 3.84 7.27 9.39
N GLY A 187 3.86 7.08 8.07
CA GLY A 187 3.05 7.85 7.12
C GLY A 187 1.55 7.71 7.41
N ALA A 188 1.09 6.48 7.68
CA ALA A 188 -0.29 6.20 8.00
C ALA A 188 -0.78 6.84 9.32
N ILE A 189 0.12 7.03 10.29
CA ILE A 189 -0.18 7.72 11.55
C ILE A 189 -0.10 9.25 11.38
N LEU A 190 0.88 9.76 10.63
CA LEU A 190 1.06 11.20 10.43
C LEU A 190 -0.03 11.81 9.55
N ALA A 191 -0.53 11.09 8.56
CA ALA A 191 -1.55 11.62 7.65
C ALA A 191 -2.81 12.13 8.39
N PRO A 192 -3.49 11.35 9.24
CA PRO A 192 -4.68 11.82 9.95
C PRO A 192 -4.38 12.96 10.92
N LEU A 193 -3.15 13.07 11.43
CA LEU A 193 -2.75 14.14 12.36
C LEU A 193 -2.42 15.46 11.63
N THR A 194 -2.03 15.42 10.36
CA THR A 194 -1.56 16.60 9.62
C THR A 194 -2.54 17.06 8.53
N VAL A 195 -3.08 16.14 7.74
CA VAL A 195 -3.92 16.45 6.58
C VAL A 195 -5.19 17.24 6.94
N PRO A 196 -6.01 16.81 7.94
CA PRO A 196 -7.20 17.57 8.31
C PRO A 196 -6.86 18.96 8.85
N VAL A 197 -5.74 19.11 9.58
CA VAL A 197 -5.29 20.41 10.11
C VAL A 197 -4.93 21.35 8.96
N ILE A 198 -4.16 20.87 7.98
CA ILE A 198 -3.83 21.65 6.78
C ILE A 198 -5.10 22.04 6.03
N GLY A 199 -6.03 21.11 5.85
CA GLY A 199 -7.32 21.35 5.18
C GLY A 199 -8.15 22.44 5.86
N VAL A 200 -8.22 22.44 7.18
CA VAL A 200 -8.94 23.46 7.95
C VAL A 200 -8.24 24.83 7.90
N MET A 201 -6.91 24.88 7.98
CA MET A 201 -6.15 26.15 8.04
C MET A 201 -6.00 26.84 6.69
N TRP A 202 -5.76 26.08 5.63
CA TRP A 202 -5.39 26.64 4.32
C TRP A 202 -6.26 26.14 3.15
N GLY A 203 -7.20 25.23 3.42
CA GLY A 203 -8.04 24.59 2.42
C GLY A 203 -7.48 23.24 1.96
N TRP A 204 -8.39 22.39 1.50
CA TRP A 204 -8.08 21.00 1.12
C TRP A 204 -7.01 20.89 0.00
N GLN A 205 -6.94 21.86 -0.90
CA GLN A 205 -5.95 21.91 -1.98
C GLN A 205 -4.52 21.89 -1.45
N TRP A 206 -4.28 22.65 -0.38
CA TRP A 206 -2.95 22.76 0.22
C TRP A 206 -2.48 21.45 0.85
N ALA A 207 -3.37 20.57 1.28
CA ALA A 207 -2.98 19.25 1.77
C ALA A 207 -2.31 18.42 0.67
N PHE A 208 -2.86 18.43 -0.55
CA PHE A 208 -2.27 17.75 -1.71
C PHE A 208 -0.97 18.42 -2.19
N ILE A 209 -0.97 19.76 -2.26
CA ILE A 209 0.21 20.53 -2.69
C ILE A 209 1.38 20.30 -1.71
N ALA A 210 1.12 20.36 -0.40
CA ALA A 210 2.14 20.19 0.62
C ALA A 210 2.83 18.82 0.53
N VAL A 211 2.05 17.75 0.36
CA VAL A 211 2.61 16.40 0.23
C VAL A 211 3.39 16.25 -1.08
N GLY A 212 2.87 16.80 -2.18
CA GLY A 212 3.61 16.86 -3.44
C GLY A 212 4.96 17.59 -3.31
N ILE A 213 4.98 18.75 -2.65
CA ILE A 213 6.21 19.50 -2.39
C ILE A 213 7.21 18.69 -1.55
N ILE A 214 6.75 18.00 -0.50
CA ILE A 214 7.62 17.15 0.34
C ILE A 214 8.30 16.07 -0.53
N GLY A 215 7.59 15.47 -1.48
CA GLY A 215 8.17 14.50 -2.40
C GLY A 215 9.23 15.13 -3.33
N PHE A 216 9.00 16.32 -3.86
CA PHE A 216 10.02 17.05 -4.65
C PHE A 216 11.24 17.44 -3.81
N VAL A 217 11.06 17.87 -2.56
CA VAL A 217 12.16 18.15 -1.63
C VAL A 217 12.98 16.88 -1.37
N TRP A 218 12.31 15.73 -1.22
CA TRP A 218 12.99 14.45 -1.06
C TRP A 218 13.86 14.11 -2.28
N ILE A 219 13.41 14.40 -3.50
CA ILE A 219 14.22 14.21 -4.72
C ILE A 219 15.56 14.97 -4.61
N GLY A 220 15.54 16.19 -4.08
CA GLY A 220 16.77 16.97 -3.86
C GLY A 220 17.76 16.25 -2.92
N PHE A 221 17.26 15.72 -1.80
CA PHE A 221 18.10 14.92 -0.89
C PHE A 221 18.63 13.65 -1.57
N TRP A 222 17.77 12.91 -2.28
CA TRP A 222 18.19 11.71 -2.99
C TRP A 222 19.22 12.00 -4.06
N TRP A 223 19.04 13.04 -4.83
CA TRP A 223 20.00 13.46 -5.86
C TRP A 223 21.39 13.71 -5.30
N VAL A 224 21.49 14.36 -4.16
CA VAL A 224 22.75 14.77 -3.51
C VAL A 224 23.41 13.60 -2.75
N TRP A 225 22.60 12.73 -2.14
CA TRP A 225 23.12 11.75 -1.19
C TRP A 225 23.21 10.33 -1.75
N TYR A 226 22.46 10.03 -2.81
CA TYR A 226 22.53 8.69 -3.39
C TYR A 226 23.35 8.66 -4.65
N ASP A 227 24.37 7.75 -4.67
CA ASP A 227 25.07 7.25 -5.85
C ASP A 227 25.25 5.75 -5.67
N LYS A 228 25.66 5.03 -6.72
CA LYS A 228 26.01 3.62 -6.57
C LYS A 228 27.17 3.48 -5.57
N PRO A 229 27.23 2.41 -4.75
CA PRO A 229 28.33 2.22 -3.79
C PRO A 229 29.73 2.32 -4.39
N SER A 230 29.91 1.90 -5.65
CA SER A 230 31.17 2.02 -6.38
C SER A 230 31.57 3.47 -6.68
N GLU A 231 30.60 4.36 -6.84
CA GLU A 231 30.78 5.77 -7.23
C GLU A 231 30.63 6.73 -6.04
N GLN A 232 30.12 6.23 -4.92
CA GLN A 232 29.79 7.05 -3.74
C GLN A 232 31.05 7.48 -3.00
N LYS A 233 31.36 8.77 -3.07
CA LYS A 233 32.56 9.38 -2.45
C LYS A 233 32.50 9.47 -0.93
N ARG A 234 31.31 9.38 -0.33
CA ARG A 234 31.10 9.46 1.12
C ARG A 234 31.26 8.10 1.81
N LEU A 235 31.36 7.02 1.06
CA LEU A 235 31.66 5.69 1.59
C LEU A 235 33.18 5.56 1.81
N GLY A 236 33.57 5.27 3.06
CA GLY A 236 34.93 4.85 3.37
C GLY A 236 35.23 3.44 2.82
N ASP A 237 36.52 3.15 2.59
CA ASP A 237 36.91 1.85 2.00
C ASP A 237 36.51 0.65 2.86
N ALA A 238 36.56 0.79 4.21
CA ALA A 238 36.11 -0.26 5.12
C ALA A 238 34.59 -0.53 5.00
N GLU A 239 33.76 0.49 4.85
CA GLU A 239 32.32 0.32 4.67
C GLU A 239 32.00 -0.24 3.27
N ARG A 240 32.74 0.20 2.24
CA ARG A 240 32.60 -0.35 0.88
C ARG A 240 32.97 -1.84 0.83
N ALA A 241 34.06 -2.23 1.47
CA ALA A 241 34.45 -3.63 1.60
C ALA A 241 33.38 -4.44 2.38
N TYR A 242 32.82 -3.86 3.43
CA TYR A 242 31.75 -4.50 4.20
C TYR A 242 30.47 -4.70 3.40
N ILE A 243 30.04 -3.70 2.61
CA ILE A 243 28.87 -3.79 1.72
C ILE A 243 29.08 -4.92 0.70
N ASN A 244 30.30 -5.05 0.15
CA ASN A 244 30.64 -6.04 -0.85
C ASN A 244 31.08 -7.40 -0.25
N SER A 245 31.08 -7.56 1.07
CA SER A 245 31.57 -8.79 1.74
C SER A 245 30.87 -10.09 1.29
N ASP A 246 29.67 -9.99 0.71
CA ASP A 246 28.90 -11.13 0.21
C ASP A 246 28.99 -11.28 -1.33
N VAL A 247 29.71 -10.38 -2.03
CA VAL A 247 29.79 -10.39 -3.50
C VAL A 247 30.77 -11.46 -3.98
N GLU A 248 31.82 -11.76 -3.22
CA GLU A 248 32.82 -12.79 -3.57
C GLU A 248 32.27 -14.22 -3.58
N ALA A 249 31.08 -14.43 -2.95
CA ALA A 249 30.40 -15.74 -2.98
C ALA A 249 29.44 -15.92 -4.18
N VAL A 250 29.34 -14.95 -5.11
CA VAL A 250 28.32 -14.88 -6.17
C VAL A 250 28.94 -14.89 -7.59
N GLU A 251 30.21 -15.20 -7.77
CA GLU A 251 30.79 -15.45 -9.11
C GLU A 251 30.37 -16.80 -9.74
N ALA A 252 29.49 -17.56 -9.13
CA ALA A 252 28.63 -18.47 -9.87
C ALA A 252 27.38 -17.73 -10.27
N VAL A 253 27.46 -16.87 -11.26
CA VAL A 253 26.32 -16.30 -11.98
C VAL A 253 25.59 -17.46 -12.66
N GLU A 254 24.68 -18.11 -11.95
CA GLU A 254 23.53 -18.67 -12.61
C GLU A 254 22.83 -17.47 -13.27
N GLU A 255 22.92 -17.37 -14.60
CA GLU A 255 22.01 -16.51 -15.37
C GLU A 255 20.64 -16.71 -14.78
N GLU A 256 20.06 -15.64 -14.22
CA GLU A 256 18.68 -15.66 -13.71
C GLU A 256 17.78 -15.92 -14.92
N VAL A 257 17.59 -17.19 -15.27
CA VAL A 257 16.56 -17.59 -16.23
C VAL A 257 15.25 -17.17 -15.59
N LYS A 258 14.75 -16.01 -16.01
CA LYS A 258 13.51 -15.44 -15.52
C LYS A 258 12.40 -16.42 -15.83
N THR A 259 11.88 -17.09 -14.81
CA THR A 259 10.78 -18.03 -14.96
C THR A 259 9.57 -17.29 -15.57
N SER A 260 9.00 -17.87 -16.63
CA SER A 260 7.83 -17.27 -17.28
C SER A 260 6.64 -17.18 -16.31
N TRP A 261 5.93 -16.07 -16.35
CA TRP A 261 4.69 -15.89 -15.58
C TRP A 261 3.66 -16.97 -15.87
N PHE A 262 3.54 -17.40 -17.13
CA PHE A 262 2.64 -18.50 -17.53
C PHE A 262 3.01 -19.81 -16.84
N THR A 263 4.29 -20.10 -16.69
CA THR A 263 4.76 -21.28 -15.94
C THR A 263 4.38 -21.17 -14.47
N LEU A 264 4.56 -19.98 -13.84
CA LEU A 264 4.17 -19.78 -12.45
C LEU A 264 2.66 -19.92 -12.22
N LEU A 265 1.83 -19.49 -13.17
CA LEU A 265 0.38 -19.62 -13.10
C LEU A 265 -0.12 -21.07 -13.25
N SER A 266 0.71 -22.03 -13.65
CA SER A 266 0.36 -23.45 -13.69
C SER A 266 0.38 -24.10 -12.28
N TYR A 267 1.02 -23.49 -11.30
CA TYR A 267 1.16 -24.03 -9.95
C TYR A 267 0.01 -23.62 -9.02
N LYS A 268 -0.57 -24.58 -8.31
CA LYS A 268 -1.62 -24.33 -7.30
C LYS A 268 -1.15 -23.42 -6.16
N GLN A 269 0.13 -23.46 -5.82
CA GLN A 269 0.76 -22.62 -4.81
C GLN A 269 0.68 -21.12 -5.18
N THR A 270 0.84 -20.79 -6.47
CA THR A 270 0.67 -19.42 -6.98
C THR A 270 -0.77 -18.94 -6.79
N TRP A 271 -1.75 -19.77 -7.14
CA TRP A 271 -3.16 -19.44 -6.97
C TRP A 271 -3.59 -19.34 -5.51
N ALA A 272 -3.03 -20.19 -4.63
CA ALA A 272 -3.26 -20.09 -3.20
C ALA A 272 -2.80 -18.73 -2.65
N PHE A 273 -1.60 -18.30 -3.02
CA PHE A 273 -1.07 -17.00 -2.64
C PHE A 273 -1.87 -15.85 -3.26
N ALA A 274 -2.12 -15.89 -4.57
CA ALA A 274 -2.86 -14.86 -5.30
C ALA A 274 -4.28 -14.69 -4.75
N PHE A 275 -5.01 -15.77 -4.50
CA PHE A 275 -6.35 -15.72 -3.92
C PHE A 275 -6.33 -15.19 -2.48
N GLY A 276 -5.36 -15.63 -1.68
CA GLY A 276 -5.16 -15.11 -0.33
C GLY A 276 -4.97 -13.60 -0.33
N LYS A 277 -4.11 -13.08 -1.21
CA LYS A 277 -3.86 -11.66 -1.40
C LYS A 277 -5.10 -10.92 -1.92
N PHE A 278 -5.78 -11.46 -2.94
CA PHE A 278 -7.00 -10.87 -3.50
C PHE A 278 -8.06 -10.62 -2.42
N MET A 279 -8.33 -11.62 -1.58
CA MET A 279 -9.34 -11.50 -0.53
C MET A 279 -8.93 -10.53 0.57
N THR A 280 -7.69 -10.60 1.03
CA THR A 280 -7.28 -9.90 2.25
C THR A 280 -6.76 -8.48 2.01
N ASP A 281 -6.04 -8.23 0.90
CA ASP A 281 -5.63 -6.88 0.55
C ASP A 281 -6.82 -6.02 0.14
N GLY A 282 -7.86 -6.61 -0.45
CA GLY A 282 -9.12 -5.93 -0.70
C GLY A 282 -9.71 -5.29 0.57
N VAL A 283 -9.70 -6.04 1.68
CA VAL A 283 -10.14 -5.54 2.99
C VAL A 283 -9.27 -4.38 3.48
N TRP A 284 -7.94 -4.48 3.29
CA TRP A 284 -7.02 -3.39 3.65
C TRP A 284 -7.30 -2.11 2.87
N TRP A 285 -7.46 -2.22 1.54
CA TRP A 285 -7.81 -1.08 0.68
C TRP A 285 -9.16 -0.47 1.06
N PHE A 286 -10.13 -1.29 1.45
CA PHE A 286 -11.42 -0.80 1.94
C PHE A 286 -11.25 0.01 3.23
N PHE A 287 -10.57 -0.50 4.24
CA PHE A 287 -10.34 0.27 5.47
C PHE A 287 -9.54 1.55 5.21
N LEU A 288 -8.53 1.48 4.34
CA LEU A 288 -7.69 2.63 4.02
C LEU A 288 -8.50 3.80 3.43
N PHE A 289 -9.46 3.51 2.56
CA PHE A 289 -10.20 4.55 1.85
C PHE A 289 -11.55 4.91 2.47
N TRP A 290 -12.26 3.97 3.10
CA TRP A 290 -13.63 4.17 3.54
C TRP A 290 -13.79 4.47 5.03
N LEU A 291 -12.74 4.29 5.82
CA LEU A 291 -12.83 4.49 7.28
C LEU A 291 -13.16 5.94 7.67
N PRO A 292 -12.59 7.00 7.05
CA PRO A 292 -12.99 8.37 7.34
C PRO A 292 -14.48 8.64 7.04
N ILE A 293 -14.98 8.14 5.89
CA ILE A 293 -16.39 8.27 5.50
C ILE A 293 -17.28 7.54 6.50
N TYR A 294 -16.90 6.33 6.92
CA TYR A 294 -17.61 5.56 7.93
C TYR A 294 -17.77 6.33 9.24
N LEU A 295 -16.67 6.90 9.76
CA LEU A 295 -16.67 7.66 11.00
C LEU A 295 -17.53 8.94 10.88
N SER A 296 -17.48 9.61 9.75
CA SER A 296 -18.34 10.76 9.48
C SER A 296 -19.81 10.36 9.35
N ALA A 297 -20.13 9.40 8.48
CA ALA A 297 -21.53 9.04 8.15
C ALA A 297 -22.28 8.33 9.30
N GLN A 298 -21.58 7.50 10.11
CA GLN A 298 -22.23 6.71 11.17
C GLN A 298 -22.09 7.33 12.56
N HIS A 299 -21.09 8.18 12.77
CA HIS A 299 -20.78 8.72 14.10
C HIS A 299 -20.73 10.26 14.11
N GLY A 300 -21.00 10.93 12.99
CA GLY A 300 -21.05 12.39 12.89
C GLY A 300 -19.70 13.08 13.15
N MET A 301 -18.58 12.34 13.04
CA MET A 301 -17.25 12.91 13.25
C MET A 301 -16.85 13.82 12.09
N GLU A 302 -16.37 15.02 12.42
CA GLU A 302 -15.97 16.01 11.44
C GLU A 302 -14.46 16.22 11.42
N LYS A 303 -13.92 16.43 10.22
CA LYS A 303 -12.56 16.91 9.95
C LYS A 303 -11.50 16.38 10.94
N THR A 304 -11.09 17.21 11.89
CA THR A 304 -10.02 16.89 12.85
C THR A 304 -10.39 15.83 13.89
N GLU A 305 -11.69 15.61 14.15
CA GLU A 305 -12.16 14.59 15.11
C GLU A 305 -11.82 13.17 14.63
N ILE A 306 -11.79 12.96 13.31
CA ILE A 306 -11.44 11.68 12.67
C ILE A 306 -9.95 11.33 12.89
N ALA A 307 -9.11 12.33 13.16
CA ALA A 307 -7.66 12.17 13.21
C ALA A 307 -7.20 11.17 14.26
N LEU A 308 -7.65 11.34 15.52
CA LEU A 308 -7.24 10.48 16.63
C LEU A 308 -7.70 9.02 16.48
N PRO A 309 -8.97 8.74 16.13
CA PRO A 309 -9.44 7.38 15.83
C PRO A 309 -8.59 6.66 14.77
N ILE A 310 -8.33 7.32 13.65
CA ILE A 310 -7.56 6.71 12.55
C ILE A 310 -6.10 6.50 12.95
N ALA A 311 -5.47 7.49 13.59
CA ALA A 311 -4.10 7.35 14.09
C ALA A 311 -3.99 6.17 15.10
N LEU A 312 -4.97 6.01 15.98
CA LEU A 312 -5.02 4.88 16.93
C LEU A 312 -5.11 3.53 16.19
N ILE A 313 -5.99 3.41 15.20
CA ILE A 313 -6.13 2.19 14.40
C ILE A 313 -4.78 1.83 13.77
N TYR A 314 -4.12 2.75 13.08
CA TYR A 314 -2.83 2.46 12.44
C TYR A 314 -1.70 2.22 13.44
N THR A 315 -1.73 2.85 14.62
CA THR A 315 -0.77 2.52 15.69
C THR A 315 -0.94 1.08 16.17
N LEU A 316 -2.17 0.62 16.37
CA LEU A 316 -2.45 -0.76 16.78
C LEU A 316 -2.08 -1.77 15.69
N THR A 317 -2.23 -1.43 14.40
CA THR A 317 -1.81 -2.31 13.30
C THR A 317 -0.31 -2.59 13.29
N MET A 318 0.51 -1.66 13.76
CA MET A 318 1.96 -1.87 13.89
C MET A 318 2.28 -3.01 14.86
N PHE A 319 1.60 -3.05 16.00
CA PHE A 319 1.74 -4.16 16.96
C PHE A 319 1.23 -5.48 16.38
N GLY A 320 0.14 -5.43 15.59
CA GLY A 320 -0.37 -6.57 14.84
C GLY A 320 0.67 -7.16 13.88
N SER A 321 1.39 -6.32 13.15
CA SER A 321 2.46 -6.74 12.24
C SER A 321 3.58 -7.46 12.96
N ILE A 322 4.11 -6.87 14.04
CA ILE A 322 5.22 -7.43 14.82
C ILE A 322 4.81 -8.73 15.50
N GLY A 323 3.69 -8.70 16.23
CA GLY A 323 3.19 -9.88 16.96
C GLY A 323 2.79 -11.02 16.03
N GLY A 324 2.12 -10.68 14.91
CA GLY A 324 1.71 -11.66 13.92
C GLY A 324 2.87 -12.35 13.20
N GLY A 325 3.93 -11.59 12.89
CA GLY A 325 5.15 -12.15 12.30
C GLY A 325 5.88 -13.13 13.26
N ALA A 326 5.86 -12.85 14.55
CA ALA A 326 6.46 -13.70 15.57
C ALA A 326 5.60 -14.93 15.96
N PHE A 327 4.29 -14.88 15.68
CA PHE A 327 3.32 -15.85 16.19
C PHE A 327 3.56 -17.30 15.74
N PRO A 328 3.96 -17.63 14.49
CA PRO A 328 4.32 -18.98 14.09
C PRO A 328 5.44 -19.58 14.94
N GLY A 329 6.38 -18.75 15.41
CA GLY A 329 7.48 -19.17 16.28
C GLY A 329 7.02 -19.84 17.59
N TYR A 330 5.85 -19.48 18.10
CA TYR A 330 5.26 -20.13 19.27
C TYR A 330 4.92 -21.61 18.99
N PHE A 331 4.35 -21.92 17.83
CA PHE A 331 4.02 -23.29 17.43
C PHE A 331 5.27 -24.11 17.08
N ILE A 332 6.27 -23.47 16.44
CA ILE A 332 7.55 -24.12 16.12
C ILE A 332 8.27 -24.53 17.42
N LYS A 333 8.29 -23.67 18.44
CA LYS A 333 8.85 -24.01 19.76
C LYS A 333 8.14 -25.18 20.46
N LYS A 334 6.89 -25.45 20.08
CA LYS A 334 6.11 -26.61 20.55
C LYS A 334 6.30 -27.88 19.69
N GLY A 335 7.25 -27.88 18.76
CA GLY A 335 7.60 -29.04 17.94
C GLY A 335 6.84 -29.15 16.61
N MET A 336 6.06 -28.12 16.22
CA MET A 336 5.37 -28.12 14.93
C MET A 336 6.34 -27.71 13.81
N ASP A 337 6.29 -28.36 12.66
CA ASP A 337 7.06 -27.93 11.48
C ASP A 337 6.66 -26.51 11.02
N ALA A 338 7.57 -25.81 10.36
CA ALA A 338 7.41 -24.40 10.02
C ALA A 338 6.17 -24.11 9.14
N PHE A 339 5.85 -24.99 8.18
CA PHE A 339 4.70 -24.82 7.31
C PHE A 339 3.37 -24.97 8.07
N ASN A 340 3.23 -26.03 8.87
CA ASN A 340 2.02 -26.25 9.66
C ASN A 340 1.88 -25.22 10.78
N ALA A 341 2.98 -24.80 11.42
CA ALA A 341 3.00 -23.75 12.42
C ALA A 341 2.47 -22.42 11.83
N ARG A 342 2.94 -22.02 10.64
CA ARG A 342 2.47 -20.81 9.96
C ARG A 342 1.03 -20.93 9.55
N ARG A 343 0.61 -22.04 8.97
CA ARG A 343 -0.78 -22.29 8.59
C ARG A 343 -1.75 -22.24 9.77
N THR A 344 -1.33 -22.79 10.92
CA THR A 344 -2.10 -22.73 12.17
C THR A 344 -2.16 -21.32 12.72
N ALA A 345 -1.05 -20.58 12.72
CA ALA A 345 -1.02 -19.18 13.11
C ALA A 345 -1.94 -18.34 12.23
N MET A 346 -1.90 -18.52 10.91
CA MET A 346 -2.79 -17.82 9.96
C MET A 346 -4.27 -18.16 10.21
N PHE A 347 -4.61 -19.41 10.57
CA PHE A 347 -5.98 -19.75 10.96
C PHE A 347 -6.44 -18.97 12.18
N VAL A 348 -5.62 -18.96 13.23
CA VAL A 348 -5.95 -18.21 14.46
C VAL A 348 -6.07 -16.71 14.15
N ILE A 349 -5.15 -16.15 13.36
CA ILE A 349 -5.20 -14.73 12.92
C ILE A 349 -6.49 -14.45 12.15
N ALA A 350 -6.95 -15.38 11.30
CA ALA A 350 -8.18 -15.22 10.50
C ALA A 350 -9.47 -15.17 11.34
N LEU A 351 -9.43 -15.56 12.61
CA LEU A 351 -10.58 -15.46 13.53
C LEU A 351 -10.75 -14.04 14.10
N PHE A 352 -9.66 -13.27 14.23
CA PHE A 352 -9.72 -11.93 14.84
C PHE A 352 -10.57 -10.94 14.03
N PRO A 353 -10.54 -10.88 12.69
CA PRO A 353 -11.41 -9.98 11.93
C PRO A 353 -12.92 -10.20 12.16
N LEU A 354 -13.33 -11.37 12.67
CA LEU A 354 -14.73 -11.64 12.99
C LEU A 354 -15.30 -10.67 14.04
N VAL A 355 -14.45 -10.08 14.89
CA VAL A 355 -14.92 -9.09 15.88
C VAL A 355 -15.49 -7.83 15.21
N VAL A 356 -15.11 -7.54 13.95
CA VAL A 356 -15.63 -6.40 13.18
C VAL A 356 -17.14 -6.53 12.92
N LEU A 357 -17.69 -7.75 12.93
CA LEU A 357 -19.14 -7.97 12.88
C LEU A 357 -19.90 -7.25 13.99
N LEU A 358 -19.25 -7.02 15.13
CA LEU A 358 -19.83 -6.35 16.29
C LEU A 358 -19.72 -4.81 16.20
N ALA A 359 -18.98 -4.27 15.21
CA ALA A 359 -18.73 -2.83 15.12
C ALA A 359 -20.06 -2.04 14.98
N GLN A 360 -20.92 -2.44 14.05
CA GLN A 360 -22.22 -1.79 13.87
C GLN A 360 -23.19 -2.03 15.03
N PRO A 361 -23.43 -3.29 15.47
CA PRO A 361 -24.37 -3.55 16.57
C PRO A 361 -24.02 -2.86 17.89
N LEU A 362 -22.73 -2.65 18.16
CA LEU A 362 -22.27 -2.05 19.43
C LEU A 362 -21.92 -0.55 19.30
N GLY A 363 -21.93 -0.01 18.08
CA GLY A 363 -21.56 1.38 17.81
C GLY A 363 -22.47 2.43 18.48
N HIS A 364 -23.70 2.06 18.81
CA HIS A 364 -24.63 2.93 19.53
C HIS A 364 -24.27 3.15 21.02
N ILE A 365 -23.45 2.27 21.60
CA ILE A 365 -23.01 2.38 23.00
C ILE A 365 -21.90 3.42 23.14
N SER A 366 -20.91 3.36 22.27
CA SER A 366 -19.79 4.29 22.20
C SER A 366 -19.08 4.18 20.86
N VAL A 367 -18.71 5.32 20.28
CA VAL A 367 -17.91 5.38 19.04
C VAL A 367 -16.54 4.67 19.15
N TRP A 368 -15.99 4.58 20.35
CA TRP A 368 -14.71 3.91 20.57
C TRP A 368 -14.79 2.38 20.40
N ILE A 369 -15.99 1.80 20.56
CA ILE A 369 -16.15 0.35 20.38
C ILE A 369 -15.91 -0.06 18.93
N PRO A 370 -16.60 0.48 17.91
CA PRO A 370 -16.28 0.16 16.52
C PRO A 370 -14.83 0.50 16.13
N ILE A 371 -14.27 1.61 16.62
CA ILE A 371 -12.88 1.99 16.37
C ILE A 371 -11.92 0.88 16.85
N LEU A 372 -12.08 0.40 18.09
CA LEU A 372 -11.23 -0.67 18.64
C LEU A 372 -11.45 -2.01 17.94
N LEU A 373 -12.68 -2.36 17.60
CA LEU A 373 -12.99 -3.60 16.88
C LEU A 373 -12.39 -3.59 15.46
N ILE A 374 -12.49 -2.47 14.76
CA ILE A 374 -11.84 -2.27 13.45
C ILE A 374 -10.32 -2.30 13.60
N ALA A 375 -9.77 -1.68 14.66
CA ALA A 375 -8.32 -1.74 14.92
C ALA A 375 -7.82 -3.17 15.12
N VAL A 376 -8.58 -4.04 15.81
CA VAL A 376 -8.27 -5.48 15.95
C VAL A 376 -8.29 -6.16 14.57
N GLY A 377 -9.31 -5.91 13.75
CA GLY A 377 -9.40 -6.45 12.38
C GLY A 377 -8.25 -5.99 11.49
N ALA A 378 -7.91 -4.71 11.53
CA ALA A 378 -6.81 -4.13 10.77
C ALA A 378 -5.44 -4.65 11.27
N SER A 379 -5.28 -4.86 12.59
CA SER A 379 -4.09 -5.50 13.17
C SER A 379 -3.95 -6.95 12.72
N ALA A 380 -5.05 -7.67 12.64
CA ALA A 380 -5.08 -9.03 12.10
C ALA A 380 -4.69 -9.07 10.61
N HIS A 381 -5.09 -8.06 9.81
CA HIS A 381 -4.61 -7.94 8.43
C HIS A 381 -3.09 -7.83 8.37
N GLN A 382 -2.47 -6.98 9.17
CA GLN A 382 -1.02 -6.81 9.18
C GLN A 382 -0.30 -8.08 9.67
N ALA A 383 -0.87 -8.77 10.67
CA ALA A 383 -0.39 -10.08 11.10
C ALA A 383 -0.49 -11.14 9.99
N TRP A 384 -1.59 -11.16 9.25
CA TRP A 384 -1.80 -12.03 8.10
C TRP A 384 -0.81 -11.73 6.99
N SER A 385 -0.65 -10.45 6.63
CA SER A 385 0.25 -9.99 5.57
C SER A 385 1.70 -10.42 5.82
N ALA A 386 2.21 -10.31 7.06
CA ALA A 386 3.54 -10.76 7.42
C ALA A 386 3.73 -12.27 7.19
N ASN A 387 2.69 -13.07 7.40
CA ASN A 387 2.75 -14.53 7.25
C ASN A 387 2.55 -14.99 5.80
N ILE A 388 1.62 -14.39 5.06
CA ILE A 388 1.30 -14.84 3.69
C ILE A 388 2.48 -14.65 2.73
N PHE A 389 3.25 -13.56 2.85
CA PHE A 389 4.47 -13.37 2.05
C PHE A 389 5.53 -14.44 2.34
N THR A 390 5.64 -14.87 3.60
CA THR A 390 6.61 -15.90 3.98
C THR A 390 6.23 -17.28 3.41
N THR A 391 4.94 -17.54 3.17
CA THR A 391 4.52 -18.82 2.53
C THR A 391 5.08 -18.96 1.12
N VAL A 392 5.27 -17.85 0.39
CA VAL A 392 5.89 -17.87 -0.94
C VAL A 392 7.37 -18.29 -0.83
N SER A 393 8.11 -17.69 0.10
CA SER A 393 9.52 -18.03 0.31
C SER A 393 9.72 -19.49 0.76
N ASP A 394 8.73 -20.08 1.43
CA ASP A 394 8.77 -21.49 1.83
C ASP A 394 8.54 -22.44 0.66
N MET A 395 7.71 -22.05 -0.32
CA MET A 395 7.22 -22.96 -1.35
C MET A 395 7.93 -22.79 -2.71
N PHE A 396 8.55 -21.64 -2.96
CA PHE A 396 9.17 -21.35 -4.26
C PHE A 396 10.68 -21.18 -4.14
N PRO A 397 11.46 -21.59 -5.18
CA PRO A 397 12.87 -21.30 -5.25
C PRO A 397 13.09 -19.77 -5.32
N LYS A 398 14.23 -19.30 -4.77
CA LYS A 398 14.53 -17.86 -4.63
C LYS A 398 14.32 -17.06 -5.93
N LYS A 399 14.69 -17.64 -7.09
CA LYS A 399 14.54 -17.02 -8.41
C LYS A 399 13.08 -16.73 -8.83
N ALA A 400 12.09 -17.44 -8.27
CA ALA A 400 10.68 -17.29 -8.60
C ALA A 400 9.91 -16.42 -7.59
N VAL A 401 10.43 -16.24 -6.36
CA VAL A 401 9.74 -15.53 -5.26
C VAL A 401 9.27 -14.13 -5.69
N GLY A 402 10.14 -13.34 -6.30
CA GLY A 402 9.80 -11.97 -6.73
C GLY A 402 8.65 -11.94 -7.74
N SER A 403 8.64 -12.85 -8.71
CA SER A 403 7.58 -12.94 -9.72
C SER A 403 6.24 -13.39 -9.11
N VAL A 404 6.26 -14.37 -8.18
CA VAL A 404 5.05 -14.81 -7.47
C VAL A 404 4.50 -13.71 -6.58
N VAL A 405 5.37 -12.97 -5.88
CA VAL A 405 4.97 -11.79 -5.09
C VAL A 405 4.33 -10.72 -5.97
N GLY A 406 4.86 -10.50 -7.18
CA GLY A 406 4.26 -9.59 -8.17
C GLY A 406 2.85 -10.02 -8.60
N ILE A 407 2.64 -11.32 -8.88
CA ILE A 407 1.31 -11.88 -9.19
C ILE A 407 0.34 -11.65 -8.02
N GLY A 408 0.79 -11.92 -6.79
CA GLY A 408 -0.04 -11.68 -5.60
C GLY A 408 -0.33 -10.21 -5.36
N GLY A 409 0.63 -9.31 -5.61
CA GLY A 409 0.43 -7.86 -5.51
C GLY A 409 -0.62 -7.35 -6.50
N PHE A 410 -0.56 -7.83 -7.76
CA PHE A 410 -1.61 -7.55 -8.74
C PHE A 410 -2.98 -8.08 -8.28
N ALA A 411 -3.04 -9.33 -7.82
CA ALA A 411 -4.29 -9.91 -7.33
C ALA A 411 -4.86 -9.14 -6.14
N GLY A 412 -4.01 -8.71 -5.19
CA GLY A 412 -4.41 -7.89 -4.05
C GLY A 412 -4.97 -6.52 -4.46
N GLY A 413 -4.35 -5.88 -5.46
CA GLY A 413 -4.87 -4.64 -6.03
C GLY A 413 -6.24 -4.85 -6.70
N MET A 414 -6.43 -5.96 -7.44
CA MET A 414 -7.73 -6.29 -8.03
C MET A 414 -8.81 -6.57 -6.96
N GLY A 415 -8.43 -7.16 -5.81
CA GLY A 415 -9.30 -7.24 -4.63
C GLY A 415 -9.73 -5.87 -4.12
N GLY A 416 -8.78 -4.92 -4.09
CA GLY A 416 -9.06 -3.51 -3.76
C GLY A 416 -10.04 -2.85 -4.73
N VAL A 417 -9.85 -3.06 -6.05
CA VAL A 417 -10.80 -2.58 -7.08
C VAL A 417 -12.22 -3.10 -6.79
N LEU A 418 -12.34 -4.41 -6.56
CA LEU A 418 -13.64 -5.03 -6.31
C LEU A 418 -14.31 -4.45 -5.06
N LEU A 419 -13.58 -4.37 -3.92
CA LEU A 419 -14.19 -3.90 -2.67
C LEU A 419 -14.50 -2.40 -2.68
N ASN A 420 -13.71 -1.57 -3.36
CA ASN A 420 -14.02 -0.14 -3.51
C ASN A 420 -15.27 0.07 -4.38
N LYS A 421 -15.41 -0.67 -5.48
CA LYS A 421 -16.61 -0.61 -6.32
C LYS A 421 -17.85 -1.14 -5.60
N LEU A 422 -17.69 -2.27 -4.92
CA LEU A 422 -18.78 -2.89 -4.16
C LEU A 422 -19.24 -1.98 -3.02
N GLY A 423 -18.29 -1.37 -2.27
CA GLY A 423 -18.58 -0.44 -1.20
C GLY A 423 -19.37 0.77 -1.71
N GLY A 424 -18.88 1.44 -2.77
CA GLY A 424 -19.57 2.57 -3.37
C GLY A 424 -21.00 2.25 -3.79
N GLY A 425 -21.19 1.14 -4.51
CA GLY A 425 -22.52 0.72 -4.96
C GLY A 425 -23.46 0.32 -3.83
N LEU A 426 -22.97 -0.40 -2.80
CA LEU A 426 -23.77 -0.77 -1.63
C LEU A 426 -24.19 0.45 -0.81
N PHE A 427 -23.27 1.37 -0.56
CA PHE A 427 -23.56 2.55 0.25
C PHE A 427 -24.57 3.46 -0.46
N ASP A 428 -24.43 3.70 -1.76
CA ASP A 428 -25.43 4.45 -2.54
C ASP A 428 -26.80 3.79 -2.54
N HIS A 429 -26.84 2.44 -2.68
CA HIS A 429 -28.09 1.71 -2.66
C HIS A 429 -28.80 1.87 -1.31
N PHE A 430 -28.07 1.58 -0.21
CA PHE A 430 -28.67 1.61 1.13
C PHE A 430 -28.91 3.03 1.63
N GLU A 431 -28.19 4.03 1.18
CA GLU A 431 -28.47 5.45 1.45
C GLU A 431 -29.79 5.87 0.80
N LYS A 432 -30.05 5.51 -0.47
CA LYS A 432 -31.31 5.78 -1.18
C LYS A 432 -32.53 5.13 -0.50
N VAL A 433 -32.38 3.97 0.14
CA VAL A 433 -33.45 3.33 0.89
C VAL A 433 -33.49 3.76 2.36
N GLY A 434 -32.70 4.75 2.75
CA GLY A 434 -32.69 5.32 4.11
C GLY A 434 -32.06 4.41 5.18
N ASN A 435 -31.23 3.42 4.79
CA ASN A 435 -30.62 2.46 5.72
C ASN A 435 -29.12 2.22 5.42
N ILE A 436 -28.33 3.28 5.37
CA ILE A 436 -26.90 3.19 5.10
C ILE A 436 -26.14 2.28 6.09
N THR A 437 -26.64 2.16 7.32
CA THR A 437 -26.11 1.25 8.36
C THR A 437 -26.06 -0.20 7.88
N MET A 438 -27.07 -0.66 7.11
CA MET A 438 -27.09 -1.98 6.52
C MET A 438 -25.95 -2.15 5.48
N GLY A 439 -25.67 -1.11 4.70
CA GLY A 439 -24.53 -1.12 3.76
C GLY A 439 -23.19 -1.37 4.47
N TYR A 440 -22.93 -0.65 5.57
CA TYR A 440 -21.72 -0.88 6.38
C TYR A 440 -21.73 -2.25 7.04
N THR A 441 -22.87 -2.73 7.52
CA THR A 441 -22.99 -4.07 8.12
C THR A 441 -22.60 -5.16 7.14
N ILE A 442 -23.08 -5.07 5.89
CA ILE A 442 -22.72 -6.03 4.82
C ILE A 442 -21.23 -5.94 4.49
N MET A 443 -20.67 -4.73 4.34
CA MET A 443 -19.25 -4.58 4.05
C MET A 443 -18.38 -5.10 5.19
N PHE A 444 -18.74 -4.86 6.44
CA PHE A 444 -18.03 -5.41 7.59
C PHE A 444 -18.13 -6.93 7.66
N ALA A 445 -19.28 -7.52 7.26
CA ALA A 445 -19.42 -8.97 7.17
C ALA A 445 -18.48 -9.57 6.09
N ILE A 446 -18.38 -8.93 4.93
CA ILE A 446 -17.43 -9.30 3.88
C ILE A 446 -15.99 -9.20 4.40
N CYS A 447 -15.61 -8.08 5.02
CA CYS A 447 -14.28 -7.86 5.56
C CYS A 447 -13.93 -8.89 6.66
N ALA A 448 -14.88 -9.17 7.56
CA ALA A 448 -14.68 -10.09 8.67
C ALA A 448 -14.48 -11.54 8.21
N THR A 449 -15.21 -11.98 7.17
CA THR A 449 -15.19 -13.38 6.70
C THR A 449 -14.11 -13.65 5.65
N ALA A 450 -13.59 -12.61 4.99
CA ALA A 450 -12.63 -12.72 3.90
C ALA A 450 -11.38 -13.56 4.26
N TYR A 451 -10.86 -13.43 5.48
CA TYR A 451 -9.65 -14.13 5.94
C TYR A 451 -9.90 -15.63 6.14
N LEU A 452 -11.05 -16.00 6.67
CA LEU A 452 -11.43 -17.41 6.80
C LEU A 452 -11.62 -18.05 5.44
N ILE A 453 -12.31 -17.36 4.52
CA ILE A 453 -12.49 -17.82 3.14
C ILE A 453 -11.12 -17.99 2.46
N ALA A 454 -10.23 -16.98 2.60
CA ALA A 454 -8.88 -17.04 2.08
C ALA A 454 -8.12 -18.27 2.64
N TRP A 455 -8.15 -18.47 3.96
CA TRP A 455 -7.50 -19.60 4.62
C TRP A 455 -8.01 -20.95 4.11
N PHE A 456 -9.33 -21.11 4.01
CA PHE A 456 -9.94 -22.37 3.51
C PHE A 456 -9.54 -22.66 2.08
N VAL A 457 -9.60 -21.67 1.18
CA VAL A 457 -9.21 -21.86 -0.22
C VAL A 457 -7.72 -22.15 -0.34
N MET A 458 -6.86 -21.42 0.38
CA MET A 458 -5.42 -21.71 0.42
C MET A 458 -5.15 -23.15 0.89
N ARG A 459 -5.86 -23.61 1.93
CA ARG A 459 -5.74 -24.99 2.44
C ARG A 459 -6.23 -26.03 1.42
N MET A 460 -7.28 -25.74 0.66
CA MET A 460 -7.77 -26.64 -0.40
C MET A 460 -6.78 -26.75 -1.55
N LEU A 461 -6.17 -25.63 -1.95
CA LEU A 461 -5.20 -25.60 -3.05
C LEU A 461 -3.85 -26.23 -2.65
N VAL A 462 -3.41 -26.01 -1.40
CA VAL A 462 -2.15 -26.50 -0.86
C VAL A 462 -2.38 -27.22 0.49
N PRO A 463 -2.95 -28.43 0.47
CA PRO A 463 -3.31 -29.16 1.70
C PRO A 463 -2.08 -29.62 2.49
N LYS A 464 -0.96 -29.89 1.80
CA LYS A 464 0.31 -30.35 2.39
C LYS A 464 1.46 -29.50 1.87
N TYR A 465 2.54 -29.41 2.66
CA TYR A 465 3.77 -28.79 2.23
C TYR A 465 4.33 -29.51 0.97
N LYS A 466 4.43 -28.78 -0.09
CA LYS A 466 4.99 -29.27 -1.36
C LYS A 466 5.78 -28.14 -2.01
N PRO A 467 7.08 -28.02 -1.69
CA PRO A 467 7.92 -27.04 -2.33
C PRO A 467 8.09 -27.35 -3.82
N ILE A 468 8.21 -26.32 -4.62
CA ILE A 468 8.44 -26.39 -6.07
C ILE A 468 9.93 -26.41 -6.28
N THR A 469 10.43 -27.49 -6.91
CA THR A 469 11.86 -27.73 -7.14
C THR A 469 12.20 -27.83 -8.62
N ASP A 470 11.19 -27.84 -9.48
CA ASP A 470 11.26 -28.07 -10.93
C ASP A 470 11.17 -26.80 -11.79
N LEU A 471 11.42 -25.61 -11.17
CA LEU A 471 11.48 -24.32 -11.85
C LEU A 471 12.89 -23.94 -12.27
#